data_e87792ccd46747fda046cc7590821727
#
_entry.id   e87792ccd46747fda046cc7590821727
#
_cell.length_a   1.000
_cell.length_b   1.000
_cell.length_c   1.000
_cell.angle_alpha   90.00
_cell.angle_beta   90.00
_cell.angle_gamma   90.00
#
_symmetry.space_group_name_H-M   'P 1'
#
loop_
_entity.id
_entity.type
_entity.pdbx_description
1 polymer ?
#
loop_
_entity_poly.entity_id
_entity_poly.type
_entity_poly.pdbx_seq_one_letter_code
_entity_poly.pdbx_strand_id
1 'polypeptide(L)'
;GLPIGKPKELHDFGEGRGGDGMCMDSKGNLYVTAGANRKYPNQNLDNPAGVYVFSPDGTLQGIIRVPEDMVTNCCFGGSDMKTLFITAGKTLWQVRTKVEGYALWPKAE
;
A
#
# COMPACT_ATOMS: atom_id res chain seq x y z
N GLY A 1 12.58 -3.72 -19.79
CA GLY A 1 12.87 -4.98 -20.49
C GLY A 1 11.68 -5.91 -20.52
N LEU A 2 11.82 -7.01 -21.21
CA LEU A 2 10.78 -8.02 -21.28
C LEU A 2 10.76 -8.86 -19.99
N PRO A 3 9.59 -9.31 -19.55
CA PRO A 3 9.50 -10.20 -18.40
C PRO A 3 10.17 -11.54 -18.68
N ILE A 4 10.75 -12.12 -17.64
CA ILE A 4 11.46 -13.40 -17.72
C ILE A 4 10.78 -14.43 -16.81
N GLY A 5 9.56 -14.77 -17.09
CA GLY A 5 8.86 -15.79 -16.31
C GLY A 5 7.38 -15.49 -16.19
N LYS A 6 6.72 -16.34 -15.43
CA LYS A 6 5.29 -16.22 -15.18
C LYS A 6 5.06 -15.33 -13.96
N PRO A 7 3.87 -14.69 -13.86
CA PRO A 7 3.50 -13.98 -12.64
C PRO A 7 3.59 -14.90 -11.42
N LYS A 8 4.12 -14.37 -10.33
CA LYS A 8 4.19 -15.06 -9.06
C LYS A 8 3.24 -14.38 -8.07
N GLU A 9 2.38 -15.15 -7.43
CA GLU A 9 1.49 -14.63 -6.40
C GLU A 9 2.28 -14.35 -5.14
N LEU A 10 2.24 -13.11 -4.65
CA LEU A 10 2.88 -12.71 -3.39
C LEU A 10 1.90 -12.77 -2.23
N HIS A 11 0.63 -12.41 -2.46
CA HIS A 11 -0.40 -12.40 -1.46
C HIS A 11 -1.78 -12.48 -2.10
N ASP A 12 -2.66 -13.27 -1.49
CA ASP A 12 -4.06 -13.39 -1.89
C ASP A 12 -4.92 -12.77 -0.79
N PHE A 13 -5.67 -11.72 -1.13
CA PHE A 13 -6.56 -11.04 -0.18
C PHE A 13 -7.85 -11.81 0.09
N GLY A 14 -8.04 -12.95 -0.55
CA GLY A 14 -9.27 -13.75 -0.38
C GLY A 14 -10.47 -13.09 -1.03
N GLU A 15 -11.63 -13.20 -0.36
CA GLU A 15 -12.89 -12.69 -0.89
C GLU A 15 -13.19 -11.25 -0.42
N GLY A 16 -12.33 -10.66 0.40
CA GLY A 16 -12.41 -9.26 0.76
C GLY A 16 -11.88 -8.36 -0.34
N ARG A 17 -12.02 -7.04 -0.16
CA ARG A 17 -11.48 -6.10 -1.13
C ARG A 17 -9.97 -6.20 -1.17
N GLY A 18 -9.42 -6.49 -2.33
CA GLY A 18 -7.99 -6.64 -2.55
C GLY A 18 -7.28 -5.33 -2.83
N GLY A 19 -6.07 -5.45 -3.40
CA GLY A 19 -5.21 -4.30 -3.65
C GLY A 19 -5.68 -3.41 -4.78
N ASP A 20 -5.39 -2.11 -4.64
CA ASP A 20 -5.66 -1.10 -5.67
C ASP A 20 -4.32 -0.46 -6.08
N GLY A 21 -3.89 0.59 -5.39
CA GLY A 21 -2.61 1.22 -5.67
C GLY A 21 -1.51 0.73 -4.76
N MET A 22 -0.25 1.03 -5.12
CA MET A 22 0.88 0.62 -4.30
C MET A 22 2.11 1.49 -4.53
N CYS A 23 3.02 1.45 -3.56
CA CYS A 23 4.35 2.05 -3.68
C CYS A 23 5.35 1.21 -2.88
N MET A 24 6.62 1.58 -2.89
CA MET A 24 7.68 0.80 -2.29
C MET A 24 8.61 1.70 -1.48
N ASP A 25 9.13 1.19 -0.37
CA ASP A 25 10.17 1.91 0.38
C ASP A 25 11.57 1.53 -0.12
N SER A 26 12.58 2.17 0.43
CA SER A 26 13.97 1.98 -0.01
C SER A 26 14.54 0.60 0.32
N LYS A 27 13.88 -0.14 1.20
CA LYS A 27 14.27 -1.50 1.55
C LYS A 27 13.51 -2.56 0.73
N GLY A 28 12.64 -2.12 -0.19
CA GLY A 28 11.88 -3.01 -1.04
C GLY A 28 10.59 -3.51 -0.44
N ASN A 29 10.15 -2.95 0.69
CA ASN A 29 8.84 -3.30 1.25
C ASN A 29 7.74 -2.67 0.39
N LEU A 30 6.66 -3.42 0.19
CA LEU A 30 5.54 -3.01 -0.66
C LEU A 30 4.40 -2.49 0.20
N TYR A 31 3.89 -1.32 -0.15
CA TYR A 31 2.78 -0.65 0.54
C TYR A 31 1.58 -0.69 -0.39
N VAL A 32 0.60 -1.52 -0.08
CA VAL A 32 -0.54 -1.80 -0.97
C VAL A 32 -1.82 -1.32 -0.30
N THR A 33 -2.54 -0.42 -0.98
CA THR A 33 -3.84 0.02 -0.49
C THR A 33 -4.87 -1.06 -0.75
N ALA A 34 -5.63 -1.43 0.28
CA ALA A 34 -6.57 -2.54 0.17
C ALA A 34 -7.63 -2.48 1.27
N GLY A 35 -8.57 -3.40 1.20
CA GLY A 35 -9.54 -3.62 2.24
C GLY A 35 -10.71 -2.66 2.24
N ALA A 36 -11.64 -2.88 3.16
CA ALA A 36 -12.84 -2.07 3.34
C ALA A 36 -13.28 -2.07 4.80
N ASN A 37 -13.86 -0.95 5.24
CA ASN A 37 -14.44 -0.82 6.58
C ASN A 37 -15.93 -1.09 6.58
N ARG A 38 -16.61 -0.91 5.43
CA ARG A 38 -18.02 -1.26 5.29
C ARG A 38 -18.21 -2.29 4.20
N LYS A 39 -19.29 -3.05 4.32
CA LYS A 39 -19.55 -4.17 3.42
C LYS A 39 -20.02 -3.69 2.04
N TYR A 40 -19.45 -4.27 0.99
CA TYR A 40 -19.86 -4.08 -0.39
C TYR A 40 -20.38 -5.40 -0.95
N PRO A 41 -21.25 -5.37 -2.00
CA PRO A 41 -21.73 -6.61 -2.63
C PRO A 41 -20.56 -7.49 -3.09
N ASN A 42 -20.69 -8.79 -2.86
CA ASN A 42 -19.71 -9.80 -3.26
C ASN A 42 -18.34 -9.68 -2.59
N GLN A 43 -18.25 -8.92 -1.50
CA GLN A 43 -17.01 -8.80 -0.71
C GLN A 43 -17.33 -8.94 0.77
N ASN A 44 -16.44 -9.57 1.54
CA ASN A 44 -16.54 -9.64 2.98
C ASN A 44 -15.65 -8.58 3.64
N LEU A 45 -15.68 -8.51 4.97
CA LEU A 45 -14.91 -7.54 5.74
C LEU A 45 -13.66 -8.14 6.39
N ASP A 46 -13.13 -9.24 5.86
CA ASP A 46 -11.94 -9.88 6.41
C ASP A 46 -10.70 -8.99 6.30
N ASN A 47 -10.68 -8.11 5.28
CA ASN A 47 -9.58 -7.17 5.10
C ASN A 47 -10.05 -5.77 5.51
N PRO A 48 -9.59 -5.23 6.66
CA PRO A 48 -9.90 -3.85 7.01
C PRO A 48 -9.24 -2.85 6.05
N ALA A 49 -9.85 -1.69 5.87
CA ALA A 49 -9.31 -0.65 5.00
C ALA A 49 -7.96 -0.13 5.52
N GLY A 50 -6.97 -0.01 4.64
CA GLY A 50 -5.68 0.50 5.03
C GLY A 50 -4.61 0.30 3.98
N VAL A 51 -3.38 0.50 4.41
CA VAL A 51 -2.19 0.23 3.60
C VAL A 51 -1.52 -1.00 4.18
N TYR A 52 -1.45 -2.06 3.40
CA TYR A 52 -0.86 -3.34 3.78
C TYR A 52 0.61 -3.33 3.41
N VAL A 53 1.47 -3.53 4.40
CA VAL A 53 2.92 -3.49 4.21
C VAL A 53 3.47 -4.91 4.15
N PHE A 54 4.07 -5.25 3.01
CA PHE A 54 4.66 -6.58 2.77
C PHE A 54 6.16 -6.45 2.62
N SER A 55 6.89 -7.43 3.16
CA SER A 55 8.31 -7.59 2.81
C SER A 55 8.45 -7.99 1.34
N PRO A 56 9.67 -7.91 0.77
CA PRO A 56 9.86 -8.24 -0.66
C PRO A 56 9.43 -9.65 -1.06
N ASP A 57 9.38 -10.58 -0.10
CA ASP A 57 8.93 -11.96 -0.37
C ASP A 57 7.42 -12.16 -0.22
N GLY A 58 6.68 -11.09 0.09
CA GLY A 58 5.22 -11.16 0.22
C GLY A 58 4.70 -11.43 1.63
N THR A 59 5.58 -11.43 2.64
CA THR A 59 5.15 -11.61 4.03
C THR A 59 4.54 -10.32 4.56
N LEU A 60 3.31 -10.40 5.08
CA LEU A 60 2.63 -9.23 5.66
C LEU A 60 3.32 -8.79 6.95
N GLN A 61 3.78 -7.55 6.98
CA GLN A 61 4.47 -6.96 8.13
C GLN A 61 3.50 -6.22 9.05
N GLY A 62 2.47 -5.61 8.48
CA GLY A 62 1.49 -4.87 9.25
C GLY A 62 0.52 -4.13 8.36
N ILE A 63 -0.46 -3.47 8.98
CA ILE A 63 -1.49 -2.72 8.29
C ILE A 63 -1.55 -1.32 8.90
N ILE A 64 -1.41 -0.30 8.04
CA ILE A 64 -1.67 1.09 8.44
C ILE A 64 -3.16 1.30 8.23
N ARG A 65 -3.94 1.27 9.31
CA ARG A 65 -5.40 1.38 9.24
C ARG A 65 -5.82 2.78 8.80
N VAL A 66 -6.78 2.85 7.88
CA VAL A 66 -7.36 4.12 7.41
C VAL A 66 -8.85 4.10 7.74
N PRO A 67 -9.37 5.12 8.47
CA PRO A 67 -10.76 5.10 8.91
C PRO A 67 -11.74 5.61 7.84
N GLU A 68 -11.47 5.33 6.59
CA GLU A 68 -12.33 5.76 5.47
C GLU A 68 -12.22 4.78 4.31
N ASP A 69 -13.33 4.52 3.66
CA ASP A 69 -13.40 3.79 2.40
C ASP A 69 -13.52 4.80 1.23
N MET A 70 -13.00 4.50 0.08
CA MET A 70 -12.16 3.37 -0.27
C MET A 70 -10.72 3.85 -0.37
N VAL A 71 -9.79 3.07 0.17
CA VAL A 71 -8.35 3.39 0.05
C VAL A 71 -7.89 3.00 -1.34
N THR A 72 -7.41 3.96 -2.12
CA THR A 72 -7.17 3.74 -3.56
C THR A 72 -5.71 3.80 -3.97
N ASN A 73 -4.90 4.66 -3.33
CA ASN A 73 -3.49 4.76 -3.70
C ASN A 73 -2.67 5.37 -2.57
N CYS A 74 -1.34 5.24 -2.69
CA CYS A 74 -0.41 5.85 -1.74
C CYS A 74 0.91 6.17 -2.42
N CYS A 75 1.64 7.14 -1.87
CA CYS A 75 2.98 7.48 -2.34
C CYS A 75 3.78 8.10 -1.21
N PHE A 76 5.09 7.97 -1.30
CA PHE A 76 5.99 8.63 -0.37
C PHE A 76 6.32 10.04 -0.85
N GLY A 77 6.52 10.95 0.10
CA GLY A 77 6.91 12.32 -0.17
C GLY A 77 7.54 12.99 1.03
N GLY A 78 7.66 14.31 0.93
CA GLY A 78 8.36 15.08 1.93
C GLY A 78 9.86 15.17 1.64
N SER A 79 10.57 16.09 2.31
CA SER A 79 12.00 16.29 2.06
C SER A 79 12.85 15.07 2.42
N ASP A 80 12.43 14.29 3.40
CA ASP A 80 13.12 13.07 3.84
C ASP A 80 12.51 11.79 3.26
N MET A 81 11.45 11.89 2.45
CA MET A 81 10.74 10.77 1.86
C MET A 81 10.16 9.79 2.92
N LYS A 82 9.86 10.31 4.11
CA LYS A 82 9.31 9.51 5.21
C LYS A 82 7.88 9.87 5.55
N THR A 83 7.19 10.53 4.63
CA THR A 83 5.76 10.79 4.75
C THR A 83 5.04 9.99 3.69
N LEU A 84 4.15 9.10 4.12
CA LEU A 84 3.29 8.33 3.21
C LEU A 84 1.97 9.07 3.08
N PHE A 85 1.65 9.48 1.85
CA PHE A 85 0.36 10.11 1.52
C PHE A 85 -0.59 9.05 0.99
N ILE A 86 -1.83 9.08 1.45
CA ILE A 86 -2.82 8.04 1.15
C ILE A 86 -4.11 8.71 0.69
N THR A 87 -4.60 8.32 -0.48
CA THR A 87 -5.91 8.76 -0.95
C THR A 87 -6.97 7.75 -0.55
N ALA A 88 -8.03 8.23 0.09
CA ALA A 88 -9.12 7.36 0.55
C ALA A 88 -10.44 8.14 0.52
N GLY A 89 -11.40 7.66 -0.26
CA GLY A 89 -12.69 8.31 -0.37
C GLY A 89 -12.55 9.77 -0.78
N LYS A 90 -12.94 10.66 0.10
CA LYS A 90 -12.88 12.13 -0.14
C LYS A 90 -11.72 12.81 0.59
N THR A 91 -10.82 12.06 1.22
CA THR A 91 -9.81 12.61 2.11
C THR A 91 -8.41 12.21 1.68
N LEU A 92 -7.49 13.15 1.79
CA LEU A 92 -6.06 12.88 1.64
C LEU A 92 -5.46 12.75 3.04
N TRP A 93 -4.90 11.57 3.32
CA TRP A 93 -4.30 11.24 4.62
C TRP A 93 -2.79 11.28 4.53
N GLN A 94 -2.10 11.44 5.65
CA GLN A 94 -0.66 11.26 5.73
C GLN A 94 -0.29 10.55 7.00
N VAL A 95 0.82 9.81 6.94
CA VAL A 95 1.40 9.13 8.09
C VAL A 95 2.92 9.13 7.94
N ARG A 96 3.63 9.26 9.07
CA ARG A 96 5.09 9.19 9.07
C ARG A 96 5.54 7.73 9.13
N THR A 97 6.60 7.42 8.38
CA THR A 97 7.18 6.08 8.33
C THR A 97 8.61 6.12 8.86
N LYS A 98 9.09 4.95 9.30
CA LYS A 98 10.49 4.82 9.78
C LYS A 98 11.47 4.69 8.63
N VAL A 99 11.04 4.10 7.52
CA VAL A 99 11.87 3.86 6.34
C VAL A 99 11.40 4.80 5.25
N GLU A 100 12.34 5.42 4.56
CA GLU A 100 12.03 6.32 3.45
C GLU A 100 11.53 5.57 2.22
N GLY A 101 10.75 6.25 1.40
CA GLY A 101 10.27 5.71 0.14
C GLY A 101 11.40 5.53 -0.86
N TYR A 102 11.18 4.63 -1.82
CA TYR A 102 12.09 4.44 -2.94
C TYR A 102 11.98 5.61 -3.91
N ALA A 103 13.11 6.22 -4.26
CA ALA A 103 13.17 7.32 -5.20
C ALA A 103 13.72 6.83 -6.55
N LEU A 104 13.01 7.17 -7.63
CA LEU A 104 13.41 6.78 -8.98
C LEU A 104 14.59 7.62 -9.51
N TRP A 105 14.89 8.71 -8.84
CA TRP A 105 15.99 9.61 -9.19
C TRP A 105 16.68 10.11 -7.93
N PRO A 106 17.91 10.61 -8.04
CA PRO A 106 18.66 11.09 -6.86
C PRO A 106 17.88 12.15 -6.11
N LYS A 107 17.99 12.13 -4.78
CA LYS A 107 17.42 13.18 -3.93
C LYS A 107 18.08 14.53 -4.27
N ALA A 108 17.29 15.60 -4.19
CA ALA A 108 17.85 16.94 -4.24
C ALA A 108 18.72 17.17 -2.99
N GLU A 109 19.89 17.72 -3.18
CA GLU A 109 20.80 18.04 -2.08
C GLU A 109 20.43 19.37 -1.42
#